data_60f08d9630aeb4dd8797ce9e4c50b73e
#
_entry.id   60f08d9630aeb4dd8797ce9e4c50b73e
#
_cell.length_a   1.000
_cell.length_b   1.000
_cell.length_c   1.000
_cell.angle_alpha   90.00
_cell.angle_beta   90.00
_cell.angle_gamma   90.00
#
_symmetry.space_group_name_H-M   'P 1'
#
loop_
_entity.id
_entity.type
_entity.pdbx_description
1 polymer ?
#
loop_
_entity_poly.entity_id
_entity_poly.type
_entity_poly.pdbx_seq_one_letter_code
_entity_poly.pdbx_strand_id
1 'polypeptide(L)'
;MQTKRVLAGVLTSTLLLGACPAALAADYNDSSLTGGSAAWQAWVDGWDVLAADFTQVSLTPGADETQLNFAWYSKDADGAATPVVHFGTDRNNLAPFEGTSAAVDSSLTNGEAYSYNHVTVTGLQANTTYYYTVEKSGTETEVQTYTTGDFESAQILYVGDPQIGASKGQPQNGEELVADSGAANTAARNDGFAWDRTLDIATAQNPGLDFVISAGDQVNKTGQAKEEEYAGYLAPDALASLPVATTIGNHDSLNPD
;
A
#
# COMPACT_ATOMS: atom_id res chain seq x y z
N MET A 1 35.62 -50.02 -13.69
CA MET A 1 35.87 -48.64 -13.27
C MET A 1 35.03 -47.73 -14.13
N GLN A 2 33.89 -47.29 -13.65
CA GLN A 2 33.00 -46.38 -14.38
C GLN A 2 33.17 -44.97 -13.82
N THR A 3 33.67 -44.08 -14.64
CA THR A 3 33.87 -42.66 -14.32
C THR A 3 32.53 -41.92 -14.43
N LYS A 4 31.98 -41.46 -13.30
CA LYS A 4 30.83 -40.57 -13.27
C LYS A 4 31.29 -39.18 -13.73
N ARG A 5 30.72 -38.73 -14.85
CA ARG A 5 30.83 -37.33 -15.28
C ARG A 5 29.84 -36.51 -14.48
N VAL A 6 30.32 -35.59 -13.67
CA VAL A 6 29.52 -34.54 -13.01
C VAL A 6 29.32 -33.46 -14.06
N LEU A 7 28.05 -33.26 -14.46
CA LEU A 7 27.67 -32.14 -15.30
C LEU A 7 27.44 -30.93 -14.38
N ALA A 8 28.34 -29.99 -14.40
CA ALA A 8 28.16 -28.70 -13.74
C ALA A 8 27.25 -27.84 -14.62
N GLY A 9 26.00 -27.71 -14.23
CA GLY A 9 25.08 -26.76 -14.85
C GLY A 9 25.46 -25.33 -14.44
N VAL A 10 25.92 -24.55 -15.42
CA VAL A 10 26.09 -23.11 -15.26
C VAL A 10 24.70 -22.49 -15.39
N LEU A 11 24.13 -22.04 -14.27
CA LEU A 11 22.94 -21.18 -14.29
C LEU A 11 23.37 -19.81 -14.84
N THR A 12 23.14 -19.57 -16.11
CA THR A 12 23.22 -18.22 -16.67
C THR A 12 21.90 -17.51 -16.33
N SER A 13 21.92 -16.73 -15.25
CA SER A 13 20.86 -15.76 -15.00
C SER A 13 20.99 -14.68 -16.08
N THR A 14 20.16 -14.78 -17.10
CA THR A 14 19.95 -13.69 -18.06
C THR A 14 19.16 -12.63 -17.32
N LEU A 15 19.85 -11.59 -16.84
CA LEU A 15 19.22 -10.33 -16.48
C LEU A 15 18.62 -9.79 -17.79
N LEU A 16 17.32 -9.95 -17.97
CA LEU A 16 16.56 -9.19 -18.93
C LEU A 16 16.49 -7.76 -18.40
N LEU A 17 17.51 -6.95 -18.70
CA LEU A 17 17.40 -5.52 -18.71
C LEU A 17 16.41 -5.19 -19.83
N GLY A 18 15.12 -5.27 -19.54
CA GLY A 18 14.11 -4.70 -20.39
C GLY A 18 14.48 -3.22 -20.57
N ALA A 19 14.65 -2.80 -21.83
CA ALA A 19 14.84 -1.40 -22.12
C ALA A 19 13.60 -0.66 -21.57
N CYS A 20 13.76 -0.03 -20.42
CA CYS A 20 12.78 0.92 -19.90
C CYS A 20 12.53 1.92 -21.02
N PRO A 21 11.30 2.13 -21.49
CA PRO A 21 11.04 3.17 -22.45
C PRO A 21 11.59 4.49 -21.90
N ALA A 22 12.18 5.31 -22.75
CA ALA A 22 12.84 6.57 -22.36
C ALA A 22 11.93 7.51 -21.53
N ALA A 23 10.62 7.29 -21.57
CA ALA A 23 9.65 7.99 -20.73
C ALA A 23 9.73 7.63 -19.23
N LEU A 24 10.32 6.48 -18.88
CA LEU A 24 10.52 6.07 -17.47
C LEU A 24 11.86 6.56 -16.89
N ALA A 25 12.72 7.12 -17.73
CA ALA A 25 13.95 7.78 -17.33
C ALA A 25 13.77 9.32 -17.23
N ALA A 26 12.55 9.82 -17.38
CA ALA A 26 12.27 11.21 -17.18
C ALA A 26 12.46 11.56 -15.71
N ASP A 27 13.15 12.67 -15.45
CA ASP A 27 13.42 13.17 -14.11
C ASP A 27 12.12 13.24 -13.31
N TYR A 28 12.16 12.79 -12.06
CA TYR A 28 11.07 12.93 -11.10
C TYR A 28 10.53 14.37 -11.02
N ASN A 29 11.40 15.35 -11.23
CA ASN A 29 11.06 16.76 -11.30
C ASN A 29 10.60 17.23 -12.69
N ASP A 30 10.46 16.34 -13.66
CA ASP A 30 9.90 16.70 -14.95
C ASP A 30 8.43 17.13 -14.77
N SER A 31 8.18 18.42 -14.97
CA SER A 31 6.85 19.01 -14.86
C SER A 31 5.80 18.36 -15.77
N SER A 32 6.23 17.66 -16.83
CA SER A 32 5.31 16.87 -17.67
C SER A 32 4.80 15.61 -16.97
N LEU A 33 5.55 15.11 -15.99
CA LEU A 33 5.20 13.87 -15.24
C LEU A 33 4.54 14.14 -13.90
N THR A 34 4.85 15.25 -13.27
CA THR A 34 4.34 15.59 -11.94
C THR A 34 3.50 16.86 -11.99
N GLY A 35 4.03 17.96 -12.38
CA GLY A 35 3.43 19.24 -12.17
C GLY A 35 2.48 19.76 -13.27
N GLY A 36 2.28 19.08 -14.36
CA GLY A 36 1.41 19.49 -15.46
C GLY A 36 0.44 18.43 -15.95
N SER A 37 0.50 17.21 -15.38
CA SER A 37 -0.39 16.13 -15.80
C SER A 37 -1.78 16.27 -15.18
N ALA A 38 -2.81 15.83 -15.90
CA ALA A 38 -4.16 15.77 -15.36
C ALA A 38 -4.26 14.87 -14.11
N ALA A 39 -3.45 13.80 -14.04
CA ALA A 39 -3.39 12.91 -12.88
C ALA A 39 -2.83 13.64 -11.66
N TRP A 40 -1.76 14.39 -11.82
CA TRP A 40 -1.23 15.21 -10.73
C TRP A 40 -2.25 16.24 -10.23
N GLN A 41 -2.92 16.93 -11.14
CA GLN A 41 -3.92 17.92 -10.73
C GLN A 41 -5.08 17.27 -9.99
N ALA A 42 -5.56 16.11 -10.44
CA ALA A 42 -6.61 15.36 -9.76
C ALA A 42 -6.16 14.92 -8.35
N TRP A 43 -4.91 14.48 -8.21
CA TRP A 43 -4.34 14.14 -6.92
C TRP A 43 -4.28 15.35 -5.97
N VAL A 44 -3.78 16.48 -6.45
CA VAL A 44 -3.72 17.72 -5.64
C VAL A 44 -5.11 18.17 -5.22
N ASP A 45 -6.08 18.15 -6.14
CA ASP A 45 -7.46 18.57 -5.86
C ASP A 45 -8.16 17.65 -4.85
N GLY A 46 -7.78 16.37 -4.81
CA GLY A 46 -8.30 15.37 -3.87
C GLY A 46 -7.54 15.27 -2.55
N TRP A 47 -6.37 15.89 -2.44
CA TRP A 47 -5.44 15.63 -1.36
C TRP A 47 -5.98 15.92 0.04
N ASP A 48 -6.68 17.03 0.25
CA ASP A 48 -7.20 17.40 1.57
C ASP A 48 -8.19 16.37 2.12
N VAL A 49 -8.99 15.77 1.24
CA VAL A 49 -9.92 14.68 1.60
C VAL A 49 -9.17 13.41 1.91
N LEU A 50 -8.19 13.06 1.08
CA LEU A 50 -7.37 11.88 1.24
C LEU A 50 -6.53 11.94 2.52
N ALA A 51 -5.84 13.03 2.77
CA ALA A 51 -5.00 13.24 3.94
C ALA A 51 -5.79 13.19 5.27
N ALA A 52 -7.09 13.48 5.22
CA ALA A 52 -7.98 13.37 6.37
C ALA A 52 -8.54 11.96 6.60
N ASP A 53 -8.38 11.05 5.64
CA ASP A 53 -8.88 9.67 5.73
C ASP A 53 -7.77 8.68 6.12
N PHE A 54 -7.60 8.46 7.41
CA PHE A 54 -6.70 7.44 7.95
C PHE A 54 -7.37 6.06 8.05
N THR A 55 -8.54 5.88 7.46
CA THR A 55 -9.30 4.64 7.58
C THR A 55 -9.23 3.75 6.35
N GLN A 56 -8.25 3.94 5.48
CA GLN A 56 -8.04 3.11 4.30
C GLN A 56 -7.75 1.65 4.67
N VAL A 57 -8.17 0.76 3.79
CA VAL A 57 -8.00 -0.68 4.01
C VAL A 57 -6.64 -1.11 3.49
N SER A 58 -5.87 -1.79 4.34
CA SER A 58 -4.62 -2.44 3.98
C SER A 58 -4.84 -3.94 3.81
N LEU A 59 -4.39 -4.49 2.69
CA LEU A 59 -4.29 -5.93 2.47
C LEU A 59 -2.89 -6.40 2.82
N THR A 60 -2.79 -7.54 3.53
CA THR A 60 -1.50 -8.20 3.77
C THR A 60 -1.60 -9.69 3.49
N PRO A 61 -0.51 -10.35 3.04
CA PRO A 61 -0.51 -11.79 2.89
C PRO A 61 -0.91 -12.49 4.19
N GLY A 62 -1.62 -13.60 4.09
CA GLY A 62 -1.96 -14.47 5.22
C GLY A 62 -0.79 -15.34 5.67
N ALA A 63 -1.08 -16.35 6.47
CA ALA A 63 -0.08 -17.31 6.93
C ALA A 63 0.40 -18.25 5.81
N ASP A 64 -0.41 -18.39 4.78
CA ASP A 64 -0.11 -19.11 3.54
C ASP A 64 -0.93 -18.49 2.38
N GLU A 65 -0.74 -19.01 1.17
CA GLU A 65 -1.38 -18.53 -0.07
C GLU A 65 -2.90 -18.68 -0.10
N THR A 66 -3.47 -19.46 0.81
CA THR A 66 -4.93 -19.65 0.93
C THR A 66 -5.59 -18.62 1.83
N GLN A 67 -4.86 -17.63 2.30
CA GLN A 67 -5.33 -16.62 3.26
C GLN A 67 -4.97 -15.21 2.82
N LEU A 68 -5.85 -14.27 3.16
CA LEU A 68 -5.63 -12.83 2.97
C LEU A 68 -6.09 -12.09 4.23
N ASN A 69 -5.26 -11.18 4.72
CA ASN A 69 -5.59 -10.33 5.85
C ASN A 69 -6.04 -8.96 5.39
N PHE A 70 -7.01 -8.41 6.09
CA PHE A 70 -7.52 -7.06 5.97
C PHE A 70 -7.28 -6.33 7.28
N ALA A 71 -6.77 -5.11 7.22
CA ALA A 71 -6.59 -4.26 8.37
C ALA A 71 -7.00 -2.83 8.03
N TRP A 72 -7.66 -2.15 8.95
CA TRP A 72 -8.03 -0.74 8.82
C TRP A 72 -8.30 -0.11 10.18
N TYR A 73 -8.23 1.21 10.22
CA TYR A 73 -8.69 1.95 11.38
C TYR A 73 -10.12 2.45 11.17
N SER A 74 -10.89 2.54 12.24
CA SER A 74 -12.20 3.18 12.26
C SER A 74 -12.28 4.21 13.37
N LYS A 75 -13.02 5.29 13.11
CA LYS A 75 -13.35 6.29 14.13
C LYS A 75 -14.62 5.83 14.83
N ASP A 76 -14.48 5.08 15.91
CA ASP A 76 -15.61 4.57 16.67
C ASP A 76 -15.81 5.38 17.93
N ALA A 77 -16.90 6.14 17.96
CA ALA A 77 -17.32 6.84 19.19
C ALA A 77 -17.92 5.89 20.24
N ASP A 78 -18.35 4.68 19.85
CA ASP A 78 -19.23 3.83 20.67
C ASP A 78 -18.68 2.44 20.99
N GLY A 79 -17.37 2.22 20.82
CA GLY A 79 -16.76 0.90 21.01
C GLY A 79 -16.87 0.01 19.77
N ALA A 80 -15.92 -0.86 19.62
CA ALA A 80 -15.70 -1.61 18.41
C ALA A 80 -16.86 -2.58 18.12
N ALA A 81 -17.61 -2.28 17.07
CA ALA A 81 -18.40 -3.32 16.42
C ALA A 81 -17.46 -4.44 15.92
N THR A 82 -17.95 -5.68 15.84
CA THR A 82 -17.19 -6.75 15.20
C THR A 82 -16.88 -6.35 13.76
N PRO A 83 -15.61 -6.25 13.35
CA PRO A 83 -15.28 -5.87 11.99
C PRO A 83 -15.64 -6.99 11.03
N VAL A 84 -16.19 -6.61 9.88
CA VAL A 84 -16.66 -7.56 8.86
C VAL A 84 -16.07 -7.21 7.52
N VAL A 85 -15.59 -8.22 6.82
CA VAL A 85 -15.28 -8.20 5.40
C VAL A 85 -16.24 -9.14 4.70
N HIS A 86 -16.98 -8.65 3.71
CA HIS A 86 -17.75 -9.53 2.83
C HIS A 86 -16.88 -9.92 1.65
N PHE A 87 -16.74 -11.22 1.40
CA PHE A 87 -15.77 -11.75 0.45
C PHE A 87 -16.33 -12.97 -0.31
N GLY A 88 -16.02 -13.10 -1.60
CA GLY A 88 -16.45 -14.24 -2.40
C GLY A 88 -16.19 -14.11 -3.89
N THR A 89 -16.48 -15.17 -4.63
CA THR A 89 -16.32 -15.21 -6.09
C THR A 89 -17.51 -14.68 -6.88
N ASP A 90 -18.65 -14.50 -6.23
CA ASP A 90 -19.84 -13.87 -6.83
C ASP A 90 -20.01 -12.46 -6.26
N ARG A 91 -19.82 -11.45 -7.10
CA ARG A 91 -19.92 -10.03 -6.72
C ARG A 91 -21.26 -9.66 -6.04
N ASN A 92 -22.32 -10.37 -6.35
CA ASN A 92 -23.66 -10.09 -5.83
C ASN A 92 -24.02 -10.94 -4.61
N ASN A 93 -23.15 -11.85 -4.19
CA ASN A 93 -23.39 -12.77 -3.08
C ASN A 93 -22.08 -13.06 -2.32
N LEU A 94 -21.63 -12.07 -1.53
CA LEU A 94 -20.43 -12.15 -0.73
C LEU A 94 -20.76 -12.74 0.66
N ALA A 95 -19.90 -13.61 1.16
CA ALA A 95 -20.03 -14.17 2.49
C ALA A 95 -19.31 -13.28 3.53
N PRO A 96 -19.88 -13.11 4.74
CA PRO A 96 -19.24 -12.35 5.80
C PRO A 96 -18.08 -13.13 6.45
N PHE A 97 -16.98 -12.43 6.70
CA PHE A 97 -15.86 -12.88 7.52
C PHE A 97 -15.72 -11.89 8.68
N GLU A 98 -15.88 -12.41 9.88
CA GLU A 98 -15.75 -11.61 11.09
C GLU A 98 -14.31 -11.62 11.60
N GLY A 99 -13.90 -10.54 12.23
CA GLY A 99 -12.55 -10.39 12.77
C GLY A 99 -12.52 -9.85 14.18
N THR A 100 -11.44 -9.18 14.52
CA THR A 100 -11.21 -8.59 15.84
C THR A 100 -10.98 -7.10 15.73
N SER A 101 -11.39 -6.38 16.77
CA SER A 101 -11.17 -4.95 16.91
C SER A 101 -10.55 -4.66 18.27
N ALA A 102 -9.68 -3.66 18.33
CA ALA A 102 -9.08 -3.17 19.57
C ALA A 102 -8.92 -1.65 19.51
N ALA A 103 -9.13 -1.00 20.65
CA ALA A 103 -8.91 0.44 20.74
C ALA A 103 -7.40 0.77 20.58
N VAL A 104 -7.12 1.80 19.79
CA VAL A 104 -5.77 2.39 19.69
C VAL A 104 -5.59 3.38 20.84
N ASP A 105 -4.40 3.38 21.45
CA ASP A 105 -4.06 4.38 22.44
C ASP A 105 -4.01 5.77 21.78
N SER A 106 -4.93 6.65 22.14
CA SER A 106 -5.03 8.00 21.55
C SER A 106 -3.82 8.89 21.81
N SER A 107 -2.94 8.51 22.75
CA SER A 107 -1.65 9.19 22.93
C SER A 107 -0.66 8.91 21.79
N LEU A 108 -0.91 7.90 20.98
CA LEU A 108 -0.09 7.49 19.84
C LEU A 108 -0.57 8.08 18.49
N THR A 109 -1.68 8.79 18.53
CA THR A 109 -2.33 9.41 17.37
C THR A 109 -2.34 10.93 17.52
N ASN A 110 -3.05 11.63 16.63
CA ASN A 110 -3.29 13.09 16.74
C ASN A 110 -4.25 13.48 17.85
N GLY A 111 -4.60 12.56 18.75
CA GLY A 111 -5.57 12.75 19.82
C GLY A 111 -6.98 12.26 19.50
N GLU A 112 -7.22 11.83 18.28
CA GLU A 112 -8.47 11.17 17.87
C GLU A 112 -8.51 9.72 18.37
N ALA A 113 -9.71 9.26 18.71
CA ALA A 113 -9.93 7.87 19.08
C ALA A 113 -10.11 7.01 17.82
N TYR A 114 -9.29 5.98 17.72
CA TYR A 114 -9.40 4.95 16.66
C TYR A 114 -9.56 3.57 17.26
N SER A 115 -10.21 2.69 16.51
CA SER A 115 -10.13 1.25 16.69
C SER A 115 -9.33 0.64 15.55
N TYR A 116 -8.45 -0.29 15.86
CA TYR A 116 -7.73 -1.12 14.89
C TYR A 116 -8.54 -2.37 14.63
N ASN A 117 -8.86 -2.61 13.37
CA ASN A 117 -9.65 -3.75 12.91
C ASN A 117 -8.77 -4.70 12.11
N HIS A 118 -9.01 -5.99 12.30
CA HIS A 118 -8.32 -7.05 11.58
C HIS A 118 -9.27 -8.18 11.24
N VAL A 119 -9.31 -8.58 9.96
CA VAL A 119 -10.08 -9.73 9.47
C VAL A 119 -9.17 -10.60 8.62
N THR A 120 -9.22 -11.91 8.80
CA THR A 120 -8.56 -12.89 7.94
C THR A 120 -9.60 -13.66 7.15
N VAL A 121 -9.54 -13.59 5.83
CA VAL A 121 -10.28 -14.50 4.95
C VAL A 121 -9.42 -15.73 4.66
N THR A 122 -10.05 -16.88 4.55
CA THR A 122 -9.39 -18.18 4.39
C THR A 122 -10.06 -19.01 3.30
N GLY A 123 -9.35 -20.02 2.81
CA GLY A 123 -9.89 -20.95 1.81
C GLY A 123 -9.81 -20.39 0.38
N LEU A 124 -8.88 -19.47 0.13
CA LEU A 124 -8.60 -18.99 -1.22
C LEU A 124 -8.12 -20.13 -2.12
N GLN A 125 -8.48 -20.05 -3.38
CA GLN A 125 -8.09 -21.00 -4.41
C GLN A 125 -7.17 -20.33 -5.42
N ALA A 126 -6.24 -21.08 -5.98
CA ALA A 126 -5.32 -20.58 -7.01
C ALA A 126 -6.08 -20.05 -8.24
N ASN A 127 -5.49 -19.05 -8.91
CA ASN A 127 -5.99 -18.48 -10.17
C ASN A 127 -7.47 -18.05 -10.11
N THR A 128 -7.89 -17.50 -8.97
CA THR A 128 -9.29 -17.19 -8.72
C THR A 128 -9.48 -15.70 -8.43
N THR A 129 -10.45 -15.10 -9.09
CA THR A 129 -10.85 -13.71 -8.83
C THR A 129 -11.94 -13.67 -7.78
N TYR A 130 -11.72 -12.87 -6.77
CA TYR A 130 -12.62 -12.58 -5.66
C TYR A 130 -13.06 -11.13 -5.70
N TYR A 131 -14.20 -10.89 -5.08
CA TYR A 131 -14.76 -9.56 -4.82
C TYR A 131 -14.90 -9.37 -3.33
N TYR A 132 -14.73 -8.14 -2.87
CA TYR A 132 -14.89 -7.84 -1.45
C TYR A 132 -15.43 -6.44 -1.18
N THR A 133 -16.07 -6.29 -0.04
CA THR A 133 -16.37 -5.03 0.61
C THR A 133 -15.91 -5.09 2.06
N VAL A 134 -15.65 -3.93 2.65
CA VAL A 134 -15.30 -3.80 4.06
C VAL A 134 -16.35 -2.92 4.72
N GLU A 135 -16.88 -3.37 5.86
CA GLU A 135 -17.78 -2.54 6.64
C GLU A 135 -16.96 -1.59 7.53
N LYS A 136 -17.10 -0.28 7.24
CA LYS A 136 -16.43 0.80 7.97
C LYS A 136 -17.50 1.65 8.65
N SER A 137 -17.56 1.60 9.99
CA SER A 137 -18.51 2.40 10.80
C SER A 137 -19.98 2.27 10.30
N GLY A 138 -20.41 1.04 10.02
CA GLY A 138 -21.77 0.73 9.56
C GLY A 138 -22.06 1.05 8.10
N THR A 139 -21.03 1.34 7.31
CA THR A 139 -21.16 1.58 5.86
C THR A 139 -20.21 0.68 5.10
N GLU A 140 -20.72 -0.03 4.11
CA GLU A 140 -19.89 -0.83 3.20
C GLU A 140 -19.13 0.05 2.22
N THR A 141 -17.88 -0.32 1.96
CA THR A 141 -17.08 0.28 0.89
C THR A 141 -17.60 -0.12 -0.50
N GLU A 142 -17.14 0.56 -1.54
CA GLU A 142 -17.30 0.06 -2.91
C GLU A 142 -16.70 -1.33 -3.07
N VAL A 143 -17.30 -2.13 -3.98
CA VAL A 143 -16.82 -3.49 -4.26
C VAL A 143 -15.46 -3.43 -4.95
N GLN A 144 -14.48 -4.01 -4.30
CA GLN A 144 -13.12 -4.19 -4.79
C GLN A 144 -12.89 -5.60 -5.36
N THR A 145 -11.77 -5.79 -6.01
CA THR A 145 -11.39 -7.07 -6.63
C THR A 145 -10.01 -7.51 -6.16
N TYR A 146 -9.86 -8.80 -5.88
CA TYR A 146 -8.59 -9.44 -5.57
C TYR A 146 -8.45 -10.73 -6.40
N THR A 147 -7.27 -10.97 -6.98
CA THR A 147 -7.03 -12.19 -7.77
C THR A 147 -5.81 -12.91 -7.22
N THR A 148 -5.96 -14.19 -6.92
CA THR A 148 -4.86 -15.05 -6.46
C THR A 148 -3.99 -15.52 -7.62
N GLY A 149 -2.70 -15.71 -7.36
CA GLY A 149 -1.76 -16.38 -8.24
C GLY A 149 -1.99 -17.90 -8.33
N ASP A 150 -1.04 -18.62 -8.91
CA ASP A 150 -1.10 -20.08 -9.15
C ASP A 150 -0.73 -20.93 -7.92
N PHE A 151 -0.25 -20.31 -6.82
CA PHE A 151 0.26 -20.94 -5.62
C PHE A 151 1.50 -21.82 -5.81
N GLU A 152 2.08 -21.85 -7.00
CA GLU A 152 3.30 -22.60 -7.30
C GLU A 152 4.53 -21.67 -7.39
N SER A 153 4.28 -20.41 -7.73
CA SER A 153 5.29 -19.36 -7.86
C SER A 153 4.75 -18.03 -7.35
N ALA A 154 5.64 -17.11 -6.98
CA ALA A 154 5.26 -15.77 -6.61
C ALA A 154 6.09 -14.72 -7.36
N GLN A 155 5.43 -13.72 -7.91
CA GLN A 155 6.06 -12.50 -8.39
C GLN A 155 5.93 -11.43 -7.31
N ILE A 156 7.06 -10.96 -6.81
CA ILE A 156 7.14 -10.06 -5.67
C ILE A 156 7.77 -8.74 -6.11
N LEU A 157 7.11 -7.64 -5.77
CA LEU A 157 7.71 -6.32 -5.81
C LEU A 157 8.42 -6.05 -4.46
N TYR A 158 9.74 -5.91 -4.48
CA TYR A 158 10.49 -5.52 -3.30
C TYR A 158 10.77 -4.01 -3.34
N VAL A 159 10.39 -3.30 -2.30
CA VAL A 159 10.58 -1.85 -2.15
C VAL A 159 11.14 -1.53 -0.78
N GLY A 160 11.82 -0.40 -0.66
CA GLY A 160 12.29 0.12 0.61
C GLY A 160 12.16 1.64 0.62
N ASP A 161 12.00 2.18 1.81
CA ASP A 161 12.04 3.62 2.09
C ASP A 161 11.13 4.47 1.19
N PRO A 162 9.84 4.17 1.02
CA PRO A 162 8.94 5.10 0.36
C PRO A 162 8.84 6.42 1.13
N GLN A 163 9.08 6.39 2.44
CA GLN A 163 9.22 7.54 3.35
C GLN A 163 8.29 8.69 3.02
N ILE A 164 6.98 8.40 2.92
CA ILE A 164 5.96 9.42 2.61
C ILE A 164 6.10 10.58 3.60
N GLY A 165 6.37 11.77 3.08
CA GLY A 165 6.64 12.97 3.88
C GLY A 165 8.12 13.41 3.91
N ALA A 166 9.05 12.65 3.29
CA ALA A 166 10.48 12.94 3.33
C ALA A 166 10.90 14.06 2.38
N SER A 167 10.18 14.28 1.28
CA SER A 167 10.60 15.19 0.19
C SER A 167 10.63 16.67 0.58
N LYS A 168 10.12 17.01 1.75
CA LYS A 168 10.06 18.39 2.27
C LYS A 168 9.46 19.38 1.27
N GLY A 169 8.42 18.95 0.57
CA GLY A 169 7.73 19.81 -0.37
C GLY A 169 8.57 20.18 -1.58
N GLN A 170 9.15 19.20 -2.26
CA GLN A 170 9.79 19.41 -3.58
C GLN A 170 8.97 20.40 -4.41
N PRO A 171 9.60 21.44 -4.96
CA PRO A 171 8.86 22.45 -5.70
C PRO A 171 8.22 21.82 -6.91
N GLN A 172 6.97 22.14 -7.10
CA GLN A 172 6.22 21.72 -8.24
C GLN A 172 5.88 22.94 -9.06
N ASN A 173 6.16 22.91 -10.34
CA ASN A 173 5.82 24.01 -11.26
C ASN A 173 6.30 25.40 -10.83
N GLY A 174 7.48 25.52 -10.24
CA GLY A 174 8.04 26.78 -9.84
C GLY A 174 7.56 27.33 -8.50
N GLU A 175 6.86 26.50 -7.70
CA GLU A 175 6.63 26.81 -6.29
C GLU A 175 7.96 26.81 -5.53
N GLU A 176 8.13 27.73 -4.60
CA GLU A 176 9.32 27.73 -3.74
C GLU A 176 9.29 26.52 -2.79
N LEU A 177 10.46 25.93 -2.56
CA LEU A 177 10.67 24.98 -1.48
C LEU A 177 10.33 25.67 -0.17
N VAL A 178 9.17 25.38 0.42
CA VAL A 178 8.81 25.90 1.73
C VAL A 178 9.52 25.05 2.78
N ALA A 179 10.56 25.62 3.36
CA ALA A 179 11.21 25.01 4.50
C ALA A 179 10.27 24.99 5.69
N ASP A 180 9.92 23.81 6.15
CA ASP A 180 9.59 23.39 7.51
C ASP A 180 8.28 23.76 8.20
N SER A 181 7.46 24.69 7.81
CA SER A 181 6.27 24.98 8.60
C SER A 181 4.98 24.85 7.81
N GLY A 182 4.39 23.72 7.83
CA GLY A 182 3.20 23.36 7.02
C GLY A 182 3.56 22.57 5.77
N ALA A 183 4.84 22.29 5.58
CA ALA A 183 5.34 21.52 4.47
C ALA A 183 5.09 20.01 4.60
N ALA A 184 4.74 19.51 5.79
CA ALA A 184 4.48 18.08 6.02
C ALA A 184 3.38 17.58 5.07
N ASN A 185 2.26 18.28 5.02
CA ASN A 185 1.14 17.93 4.14
C ASN A 185 1.56 17.96 2.66
N THR A 186 2.32 18.97 2.24
CA THR A 186 2.80 19.09 0.86
C THR A 186 3.81 17.97 0.53
N ALA A 187 4.70 17.63 1.46
CA ALA A 187 5.64 16.54 1.28
C ALA A 187 4.91 15.19 1.18
N ALA A 188 4.00 14.89 2.10
CA ALA A 188 3.19 13.67 2.07
C ALA A 188 2.35 13.58 0.79
N ARG A 189 1.77 14.69 0.33
CA ARG A 189 1.06 14.77 -0.95
C ARG A 189 1.95 14.38 -2.14
N ASN A 190 3.15 14.95 -2.19
CA ASN A 190 4.06 14.75 -3.32
C ASN A 190 4.62 13.32 -3.34
N ASP A 191 5.04 12.84 -2.18
CA ASP A 191 5.60 11.49 -2.05
C ASP A 191 4.52 10.43 -2.25
N GLY A 192 3.30 10.67 -1.74
CA GLY A 192 2.15 9.81 -1.98
C GLY A 192 1.82 9.67 -3.46
N PHE A 193 1.86 10.77 -4.23
CA PHE A 193 1.67 10.72 -5.67
C PHE A 193 2.79 9.93 -6.37
N ALA A 194 4.05 10.12 -5.95
CA ALA A 194 5.17 9.38 -6.54
C ALA A 194 5.07 7.89 -6.22
N TRP A 195 4.61 7.55 -5.02
CA TRP A 195 4.36 6.18 -4.60
C TRP A 195 3.22 5.54 -5.41
N ASP A 196 2.10 6.22 -5.56
CA ASP A 196 0.96 5.79 -6.39
C ASP A 196 1.42 5.48 -7.82
N ARG A 197 2.12 6.40 -8.47
CA ARG A 197 2.69 6.17 -9.80
C ARG A 197 3.68 5.02 -9.86
N THR A 198 4.47 4.81 -8.82
CA THR A 198 5.42 3.69 -8.76
C THR A 198 4.68 2.36 -8.80
N LEU A 199 3.62 2.24 -8.04
CA LEU A 199 2.77 1.04 -8.03
C LEU A 199 2.03 0.85 -9.35
N ASP A 200 1.47 1.92 -9.92
CA ASP A 200 0.81 1.87 -11.23
C ASP A 200 1.73 1.36 -12.33
N ILE A 201 2.95 1.87 -12.38
CA ILE A 201 3.95 1.44 -13.36
C ILE A 201 4.36 -0.01 -13.10
N ALA A 202 4.61 -0.38 -11.84
CA ALA A 202 5.03 -1.72 -11.48
C ALA A 202 3.97 -2.77 -11.85
N THR A 203 2.70 -2.51 -11.51
CA THR A 203 1.59 -3.40 -11.82
C THR A 203 1.29 -3.47 -13.31
N ALA A 204 1.35 -2.36 -14.02
CA ALA A 204 1.15 -2.33 -15.48
C ALA A 204 2.24 -3.11 -16.24
N GLN A 205 3.47 -3.07 -15.77
CA GLN A 205 4.59 -3.80 -16.37
C GLN A 205 4.66 -5.27 -15.94
N ASN A 206 4.11 -5.58 -14.78
CA ASN A 206 4.14 -6.91 -14.17
C ASN A 206 2.73 -7.30 -13.69
N PRO A 207 1.81 -7.61 -14.61
CA PRO A 207 0.41 -7.89 -14.27
C PRO A 207 0.21 -9.17 -13.43
N GLY A 208 1.28 -9.95 -13.22
CA GLY A 208 1.29 -11.13 -12.36
C GLY A 208 1.90 -10.89 -10.98
N LEU A 209 2.00 -9.64 -10.52
CA LEU A 209 2.46 -9.37 -9.15
C LEU A 209 1.45 -9.92 -8.14
N ASP A 210 1.95 -10.73 -7.21
CA ASP A 210 1.15 -11.33 -6.15
C ASP A 210 1.10 -10.44 -4.91
N PHE A 211 2.25 -9.82 -4.52
CA PHE A 211 2.31 -8.90 -3.39
C PHE A 211 3.58 -8.04 -3.40
N VAL A 212 3.59 -7.05 -2.53
CA VAL A 212 4.74 -6.18 -2.26
C VAL A 212 5.40 -6.62 -0.96
N ILE A 213 6.73 -6.64 -0.91
CA ILE A 213 7.49 -6.63 0.34
C ILE A 213 8.06 -5.23 0.53
N SER A 214 7.68 -4.58 1.63
CA SER A 214 8.25 -3.31 2.05
C SER A 214 9.32 -3.54 3.12
N ALA A 215 10.50 -3.00 2.87
CA ALA A 215 11.66 -3.13 3.77
C ALA A 215 11.63 -2.15 4.95
N GLY A 216 10.54 -1.44 5.17
CA GLY A 216 10.38 -0.48 6.25
C GLY A 216 10.44 0.97 5.76
N ASP A 217 10.35 1.88 6.72
CA ASP A 217 10.29 3.32 6.52
C ASP A 217 9.20 3.72 5.51
N GLN A 218 7.96 3.25 5.78
CA GLN A 218 6.78 3.58 4.98
C GLN A 218 6.47 5.07 5.02
N VAL A 219 6.70 5.69 6.17
CA VAL A 219 6.48 7.11 6.44
C VAL A 219 7.77 7.77 6.92
N ASN A 220 7.81 9.09 6.87
CA ASN A 220 9.02 9.83 7.25
C ASN A 220 9.03 10.27 8.71
N LYS A 221 7.86 10.58 9.28
CA LYS A 221 7.76 11.13 10.61
C LYS A 221 8.10 10.08 11.67
N THR A 222 9.10 10.36 12.50
CA THR A 222 9.36 9.58 13.70
C THR A 222 8.42 9.99 14.84
N GLY A 223 8.10 9.06 15.74
CA GLY A 223 7.21 9.34 16.88
C GLY A 223 5.74 9.20 16.53
N GLN A 224 4.91 10.05 17.09
CA GLN A 224 3.45 9.98 17.03
C GLN A 224 2.83 10.84 15.92
N ALA A 225 1.52 10.68 15.70
CA ALA A 225 0.72 11.48 14.77
C ALA A 225 1.22 11.39 13.32
N LYS A 226 1.17 10.17 12.77
CA LYS A 226 1.63 9.84 11.40
C LYS A 226 0.46 9.66 10.40
N GLU A 227 -0.76 9.99 10.81
CA GLU A 227 -1.98 9.66 10.08
C GLU A 227 -1.97 10.18 8.65
N GLU A 228 -1.50 11.41 8.45
CA GLU A 228 -1.45 12.04 7.13
C GLU A 228 -0.46 11.36 6.18
N GLU A 229 0.70 10.97 6.69
CA GLU A 229 1.71 10.26 5.91
C GLU A 229 1.25 8.84 5.58
N TYR A 230 0.64 8.13 6.54
CA TYR A 230 0.03 6.83 6.26
C TYR A 230 -1.19 6.92 5.33
N ALA A 231 -1.96 8.00 5.38
CA ALA A 231 -3.01 8.23 4.39
C ALA A 231 -2.43 8.28 2.97
N GLY A 232 -1.32 8.99 2.78
CA GLY A 232 -0.61 9.02 1.49
C GLY A 232 0.00 7.67 1.10
N TYR A 233 0.51 6.90 2.07
CA TYR A 233 1.08 5.57 1.82
C TYR A 233 0.02 4.54 1.40
N LEU A 234 -1.16 4.59 2.01
CA LEU A 234 -2.25 3.64 1.76
C LEU A 234 -3.19 4.05 0.62
N ALA A 235 -3.02 5.27 0.09
CA ALA A 235 -3.91 5.83 -0.93
C ALA A 235 -3.88 5.15 -2.30
N PRO A 236 -2.76 4.56 -2.78
CA PRO A 236 -2.72 4.01 -4.14
C PRO A 236 -3.83 2.99 -4.40
N ASP A 237 -4.59 3.17 -5.47
CA ASP A 237 -5.67 2.27 -5.88
C ASP A 237 -5.17 0.84 -6.10
N ALA A 238 -3.92 0.67 -6.53
CA ALA A 238 -3.29 -0.64 -6.69
C ALA A 238 -3.30 -1.47 -5.40
N LEU A 239 -3.22 -0.84 -4.23
CA LEU A 239 -3.21 -1.52 -2.93
C LEU A 239 -4.55 -2.15 -2.56
N ALA A 240 -5.64 -1.81 -3.24
CA ALA A 240 -6.91 -2.51 -3.09
C ALA A 240 -6.87 -3.96 -3.63
N SER A 241 -5.89 -4.29 -4.47
CA SER A 241 -5.74 -5.62 -5.06
C SER A 241 -4.34 -6.22 -4.88
N LEU A 242 -3.38 -5.45 -4.39
CA LEU A 242 -1.99 -5.85 -4.21
C LEU A 242 -1.62 -5.81 -2.72
N PRO A 243 -1.58 -6.96 -2.03
CA PRO A 243 -1.22 -7.02 -0.62
C PRO A 243 0.21 -6.54 -0.35
N VAL A 244 0.45 -5.95 0.83
CA VAL A 244 1.77 -5.49 1.24
C VAL A 244 2.22 -6.21 2.50
N ALA A 245 3.32 -6.96 2.42
CA ALA A 245 4.03 -7.47 3.58
C ALA A 245 5.01 -6.40 4.07
N THR A 246 4.65 -5.73 5.16
CA THR A 246 5.46 -4.63 5.72
C THR A 246 6.44 -5.14 6.77
N THR A 247 7.64 -4.57 6.78
CA THR A 247 8.55 -4.60 7.93
C THR A 247 8.57 -3.22 8.58
N ILE A 248 8.95 -3.15 9.84
CA ILE A 248 9.06 -1.89 10.57
C ILE A 248 10.47 -1.33 10.38
N GLY A 249 10.56 -0.13 9.83
CA GLY A 249 11.78 0.66 9.82
C GLY A 249 11.88 1.57 11.05
N ASN A 250 12.96 2.34 11.13
CA ASN A 250 13.14 3.25 12.27
C ASN A 250 12.16 4.43 12.24
N HIS A 251 11.74 4.88 11.06
CA HIS A 251 10.73 5.93 10.93
C HIS A 251 9.31 5.44 11.26
N ASP A 252 9.02 4.17 11.07
CA ASP A 252 7.71 3.60 11.43
C ASP A 252 7.54 3.42 12.94
N SER A 253 8.64 3.34 13.68
CA SER A 253 8.61 3.13 15.12
C SER A 253 8.24 4.41 15.88
N LEU A 254 7.76 4.25 17.12
CA LEU A 254 7.49 5.37 18.03
C LEU A 254 8.77 5.87 18.68
N ASN A 255 9.75 4.98 18.85
CA ASN A 255 11.07 5.27 19.41
C ASN A 255 12.12 4.76 18.43
N PRO A 256 12.68 5.62 17.60
CA PRO A 256 13.66 5.23 16.58
C PRO A 256 15.07 4.90 17.14
N ASP A 257 15.30 5.05 18.44
CA ASP A 257 16.59 4.83 19.12
C ASP A 257 16.76 3.40 19.68
#